data_8c6c2369affdff6c26ce5d69506fd59e
#
_entry.id   8c6c2369affdff6c26ce5d69506fd59e
#
_cell.length_a   1.000
_cell.length_b   1.000
_cell.length_c   1.000
_cell.angle_alpha   90.00
_cell.angle_beta   90.00
_cell.angle_gamma   90.00
#
_symmetry.space_group_name_H-M   'P 1'
#
loop_
_entity.id
_entity.type
_entity.pdbx_description
1 polymer ?
#
loop_
_entity_poly.entity_id
_entity_poly.type
_entity_poly.pdbx_seq_one_letter_code
_entity_poly.pdbx_strand_id
1 'polypeptide(L)'
;ITSSYVQGMRVTDGETMDVVEMVLVGKVNKEIVGLINHCGGKAVGLSGWDGDLVQARKMKIPGRPEVENAPPELIDLGRVGEVTRINAEILQTLDAQDFIPVI
;
A
#
# COMPACT_ATOMS: atom_id res chain seq x y z
N ILE A 1 -6.17 -18.00 -1.57
CA ILE A 1 -5.02 -17.16 -1.93
C ILE A 1 -3.76 -17.76 -1.37
N THR A 2 -2.79 -17.97 -2.24
CA THR A 2 -1.50 -18.55 -1.87
C THR A 2 -0.53 -17.42 -1.52
N SER A 3 0.16 -17.55 -0.41
CA SER A 3 1.20 -16.61 -0.02
C SER A 3 2.57 -17.18 -0.34
N SER A 4 3.43 -16.36 -0.93
CA SER A 4 4.82 -16.68 -1.22
C SER A 4 5.74 -15.66 -0.59
N TYR A 5 6.94 -16.09 -0.21
CA TYR A 5 7.94 -15.23 0.41
C TYR A 5 9.27 -15.37 -0.29
N VAL A 6 9.96 -14.25 -0.47
CA VAL A 6 11.32 -14.19 -1.00
C VAL A 6 12.17 -13.35 -0.04
N GLN A 7 13.25 -13.93 0.48
CA GLN A 7 14.14 -13.28 1.46
C GLN A 7 13.37 -12.66 2.65
N GLY A 8 12.37 -13.38 3.14
CA GLY A 8 11.54 -12.91 4.25
C GLY A 8 10.46 -11.90 3.86
N MET A 9 10.42 -11.48 2.60
CA MET A 9 9.42 -10.54 2.09
C MET A 9 8.32 -11.30 1.36
N ARG A 10 7.08 -10.90 1.59
CA ARG A 10 5.93 -11.49 0.92
C ARG A 10 5.91 -11.09 -0.55
N VAL A 11 5.80 -12.09 -1.42
CA VAL A 11 5.57 -11.85 -2.85
C VAL A 11 4.07 -11.78 -3.07
N THR A 12 3.61 -10.69 -3.67
CA THR A 12 2.20 -10.43 -3.90
C THR A 12 1.95 -10.22 -5.39
N ASP A 13 1.12 -11.08 -5.99
CA ASP A 13 0.71 -10.95 -7.39
C ASP A 13 -0.45 -9.96 -7.54
N GLY A 14 -0.82 -9.66 -8.80
CA GLY A 14 -1.89 -8.72 -9.09
C GLY A 14 -3.26 -9.15 -8.60
N GLU A 15 -3.57 -10.44 -8.68
CA GLU A 15 -4.84 -10.99 -8.21
C GLU A 15 -4.96 -10.89 -6.68
N THR A 16 -3.91 -11.26 -5.96
CA THR A 16 -3.85 -11.12 -4.51
C THR A 16 -3.97 -9.66 -4.11
N MET A 17 -3.32 -8.76 -4.85
CA MET A 17 -3.36 -7.33 -4.56
C MET A 17 -4.75 -6.75 -4.76
N ASP A 18 -5.48 -7.20 -5.77
CA ASP A 18 -6.87 -6.76 -5.98
C ASP A 18 -7.75 -7.15 -4.80
N VAL A 19 -7.57 -8.35 -4.26
CA VAL A 19 -8.29 -8.80 -3.05
C VAL A 19 -7.90 -7.97 -1.83
N VAL A 20 -6.62 -7.71 -1.65
CA VAL A 20 -6.11 -6.88 -0.54
C VAL A 20 -6.72 -5.47 -0.62
N GLU A 21 -6.76 -4.88 -1.80
CA GLU A 21 -7.36 -3.57 -2.01
C GLU A 21 -8.85 -3.56 -1.68
N MET A 22 -9.60 -4.56 -2.16
CA MET A 22 -11.03 -4.67 -1.84
C MET A 22 -11.29 -4.78 -0.34
N VAL A 23 -10.46 -5.52 0.36
CA VAL A 23 -10.63 -5.73 1.80
C VAL A 23 -10.18 -4.51 2.59
N LEU A 24 -8.97 -4.02 2.36
CA LEU A 24 -8.41 -2.94 3.17
C LEU A 24 -9.02 -1.57 2.83
N VAL A 25 -9.08 -1.23 1.57
CA VAL A 25 -9.59 0.09 1.13
C VAL A 25 -11.10 0.10 1.08
N GLY A 26 -11.70 -0.94 0.53
CA GLY A 26 -13.15 -0.99 0.30
C GLY A 26 -13.96 -1.36 1.54
N LYS A 27 -13.44 -2.23 2.39
CA LYS A 27 -14.18 -2.75 3.54
C LYS A 27 -13.68 -2.21 4.86
N VAL A 28 -12.44 -2.53 5.23
CA VAL A 28 -11.90 -2.20 6.56
C VAL A 28 -11.79 -0.69 6.75
N ASN A 29 -11.23 0.01 5.80
CA ASN A 29 -11.12 1.47 5.86
C ASN A 29 -12.49 2.12 6.05
N LYS A 30 -13.49 1.70 5.31
CA LYS A 30 -14.84 2.28 5.38
C LYS A 30 -15.58 1.90 6.65
N GLU A 31 -15.32 0.74 7.22
CA GLU A 31 -15.85 0.37 8.54
C GLU A 31 -15.29 1.29 9.63
N ILE A 32 -14.00 1.56 9.59
CA ILE A 32 -13.35 2.47 10.55
C ILE A 32 -13.92 3.89 10.39
N VAL A 33 -13.99 4.39 9.17
CA VAL A 33 -14.58 5.70 8.86
C VAL A 33 -16.02 5.81 9.39
N GLY A 34 -16.83 4.79 9.15
CA GLY A 34 -18.20 4.74 9.64
C GLY A 34 -18.29 4.77 11.16
N LEU A 35 -17.43 4.03 11.85
CA LEU A 35 -17.38 4.01 13.31
C LEU A 35 -17.01 5.38 13.89
N ILE A 36 -15.99 6.03 13.32
CA ILE A 36 -15.56 7.36 13.78
C ILE A 36 -16.70 8.37 13.56
N ASN A 37 -17.33 8.37 12.39
CA ASN A 37 -18.43 9.29 12.09
C ASN A 37 -19.66 9.03 12.97
N HIS A 38 -19.92 7.76 13.29
CA HIS A 38 -21.01 7.41 14.20
C HIS A 38 -20.78 7.96 15.62
N CYS A 39 -19.51 8.06 16.03
CA CYS A 39 -19.14 8.64 17.32
C CYS A 39 -19.03 10.18 17.30
N GLY A 40 -19.44 10.82 16.21
CA GLY A 40 -19.44 12.28 16.10
C GLY A 40 -18.19 12.88 15.47
N GLY A 41 -17.26 12.05 14.97
CA GLY A 41 -16.10 12.53 14.25
C GLY A 41 -16.40 12.89 12.80
N LYS A 42 -15.41 13.46 12.13
CA LYS A 42 -15.47 13.78 10.70
C LYS A 42 -14.34 13.02 10.00
N ALA A 43 -14.55 11.74 9.75
CA ALA A 43 -13.54 10.89 9.14
C ALA A 43 -13.69 10.79 7.63
N VAL A 44 -12.57 10.73 6.94
CA VAL A 44 -12.47 10.52 5.50
C VAL A 44 -11.49 9.38 5.26
N GLY A 45 -11.89 8.39 4.48
CA GLY A 45 -11.02 7.27 4.13
C GLY A 45 -10.21 7.57 2.89
N LEU A 46 -8.91 7.31 2.96
CA LEU A 46 -7.96 7.53 1.89
C LEU A 46 -7.13 6.29 1.64
N SER A 47 -6.61 6.20 0.43
CA SER A 47 -5.54 5.27 0.07
C SER A 47 -4.36 6.04 -0.48
N GLY A 48 -3.27 5.36 -0.75
CA GLY A 48 -2.10 5.99 -1.35
C GLY A 48 -2.35 6.63 -2.72
N TRP A 49 -3.40 6.20 -3.43
CA TRP A 49 -3.82 6.77 -4.71
C TRP A 49 -4.44 8.16 -4.57
N ASP A 50 -5.08 8.44 -3.46
CA ASP A 50 -5.84 9.67 -3.26
C ASP A 50 -4.90 10.87 -3.12
N GLY A 51 -5.03 11.82 -4.04
CA GLY A 51 -4.17 12.99 -4.09
C GLY A 51 -2.68 12.66 -4.27
N ASP A 52 -2.37 11.50 -4.87
CA ASP A 52 -1.00 11.00 -4.97
C ASP A 52 -0.28 10.96 -3.61
N LEU A 53 -1.01 10.64 -2.57
CA LEU A 53 -0.53 10.66 -1.19
C LEU A 53 0.76 9.85 -1.02
N VAL A 54 0.77 8.63 -1.54
CA VAL A 54 1.93 7.74 -1.50
C VAL A 54 2.30 7.36 -2.92
N GLN A 55 3.48 7.77 -3.35
CA GLN A 55 4.06 7.35 -4.61
C GLN A 55 5.13 6.30 -4.35
N ALA A 56 5.12 5.26 -5.15
CA ALA A 56 6.01 4.14 -4.99
C ALA A 56 6.50 3.64 -6.34
N ARG A 57 7.62 2.98 -6.33
CA ARG A 57 8.12 2.22 -7.47
C ARG A 57 8.10 0.74 -7.13
N LYS A 58 8.08 -0.08 -8.17
CA LYS A 58 8.12 -1.53 -7.99
C LYS A 58 9.41 -1.93 -7.28
N MET A 59 9.28 -2.70 -6.21
CA MET A 59 10.42 -3.18 -5.46
C MET A 59 11.04 -4.39 -6.15
N LYS A 60 12.36 -4.39 -6.27
CA LYS A 60 13.14 -5.49 -6.81
C LYS A 60 14.30 -5.79 -5.88
N ILE A 61 14.57 -7.07 -5.69
CA ILE A 61 15.69 -7.54 -4.88
C ILE A 61 16.69 -8.20 -5.82
N PRO A 62 18.02 -7.92 -5.70
CA PRO A 62 19.01 -8.65 -6.46
C PRO A 62 18.89 -10.14 -6.18
N GLY A 63 18.74 -10.93 -7.24
CA GLY A 63 18.71 -12.38 -7.13
C GLY A 63 20.04 -12.90 -6.62
N ARG A 64 20.01 -13.96 -5.80
CA ARG A 64 21.24 -14.62 -5.41
C ARG A 64 21.79 -15.37 -6.62
N PRO A 65 23.05 -15.15 -6.98
CA PRO A 65 23.67 -15.98 -8.01
C PRO A 65 23.89 -17.39 -7.44
N GLU A 66 22.86 -18.22 -7.56
CA GLU A 66 23.01 -19.65 -7.23
C GLU A 66 23.81 -20.38 -8.29
N VAL A 67 23.92 -19.77 -9.45
CA VAL A 67 24.72 -20.27 -10.57
C VAL A 67 25.88 -19.32 -10.76
N GLU A 68 27.07 -19.85 -10.65
CA GLU A 68 28.36 -19.15 -10.58
C GLU A 68 28.68 -18.22 -11.76
N ASN A 69 27.93 -18.15 -12.80
CA ASN A 69 28.15 -17.27 -13.95
C ASN A 69 26.87 -16.62 -14.46
N ALA A 70 25.80 -16.67 -13.67
CA ALA A 70 24.57 -15.99 -14.04
C ALA A 70 24.69 -14.51 -13.73
N PRO A 71 24.25 -13.62 -14.63
CA PRO A 71 24.18 -12.21 -14.30
C PRO A 71 23.26 -12.02 -13.10
N PRO A 72 23.55 -11.06 -12.21
CA PRO A 72 22.66 -10.78 -11.10
C PRO A 72 21.30 -10.38 -11.64
N GLU A 73 20.29 -11.21 -11.37
CA GLU A 73 18.93 -10.93 -11.74
C GLU A 73 18.21 -10.26 -10.57
N LEU A 74 17.30 -9.37 -10.87
CA LEU A 74 16.43 -8.77 -9.88
C LEU A 74 15.22 -9.67 -9.68
N ILE A 75 14.90 -9.96 -8.43
CA ILE A 75 13.71 -10.71 -8.08
C ILE A 75 12.53 -9.76 -8.08
N ASP A 76 11.50 -10.09 -8.86
CA ASP A 76 10.27 -9.34 -8.89
C ASP A 76 9.37 -9.82 -7.75
N LEU A 77 9.05 -8.93 -6.83
CA LEU A 77 8.15 -9.21 -5.70
C LEU A 77 6.68 -8.98 -6.04
N GLY A 78 6.33 -8.87 -7.33
CA GLY A 78 4.96 -8.61 -7.77
C GLY A 78 4.51 -7.19 -7.44
N ARG A 79 3.42 -7.06 -6.71
CA ARG A 79 2.83 -5.77 -6.32
C ARG A 79 3.42 -5.20 -5.04
N VAL A 80 4.67 -5.46 -4.76
CA VAL A 80 5.40 -4.87 -3.64
C VAL A 80 6.16 -3.65 -4.13
N GLY A 81 5.95 -2.53 -3.46
CA GLY A 81 6.56 -1.26 -3.82
C GLY A 81 7.49 -0.71 -2.76
N GLU A 82 8.38 0.13 -3.18
CA GLU A 82 9.20 0.97 -2.31
C GLU A 82 8.69 2.40 -2.42
N VAL A 83 8.35 3.01 -1.29
CA VAL A 83 7.83 4.37 -1.27
C VAL A 83 8.92 5.35 -1.70
N THR A 84 8.61 6.13 -2.73
CA THR A 84 9.55 7.12 -3.27
C THR A 84 9.20 8.55 -2.86
N ARG A 85 7.94 8.82 -2.58
CA ARG A 85 7.48 10.15 -2.22
C ARG A 85 6.16 10.07 -1.44
N ILE A 86 6.03 10.96 -0.48
CA ILE A 86 4.77 11.23 0.23
C ILE A 86 4.33 12.65 -0.13
N ASN A 87 3.12 12.79 -0.66
CA ASN A 87 2.53 14.09 -0.92
C ASN A 87 1.47 14.37 0.16
N ALA A 88 1.85 15.09 1.18
CA ALA A 88 1.00 15.32 2.34
C ALA A 88 -0.01 16.46 2.16
N GLU A 89 -0.13 17.04 0.97
CA GLU A 89 -1.03 18.18 0.73
C GLU A 89 -2.48 17.86 1.12
N ILE A 90 -2.98 16.70 0.72
CA ILE A 90 -4.35 16.30 1.05
C ILE A 90 -4.54 16.15 2.57
N LEU A 91 -3.54 15.64 3.28
CA LEU A 91 -3.60 15.48 4.73
C LEU A 91 -3.65 16.85 5.42
N GLN A 92 -2.83 17.78 4.97
CA GLN A 92 -2.80 19.13 5.50
C GLN A 92 -4.12 19.86 5.26
N THR A 93 -4.70 19.69 4.08
CA THR A 93 -5.99 20.30 3.72
C THR A 93 -7.11 19.75 4.59
N LEU A 94 -7.15 18.43 4.78
CA LEU A 94 -8.16 17.78 5.62
C LEU A 94 -8.01 18.19 7.09
N ASP A 95 -6.79 18.23 7.59
CA ASP A 95 -6.50 18.64 8.96
C ASP A 95 -6.95 20.09 9.21
N ALA A 96 -6.70 20.99 8.27
CA ALA A 96 -7.13 22.38 8.36
C ALA A 96 -8.64 22.55 8.45
N GLN A 97 -9.42 21.58 7.96
CA GLN A 97 -10.88 21.55 8.01
C GLN A 97 -11.43 20.62 9.08
N ASP A 98 -10.59 20.17 10.00
CA ASP A 98 -10.94 19.29 11.12
C ASP A 98 -11.45 17.90 10.68
N PHE A 99 -11.07 17.44 9.51
CA PHE A 99 -11.32 16.06 9.09
C PHE A 99 -10.24 15.13 9.64
N ILE A 100 -10.66 13.89 9.93
CA ILE A 100 -9.76 12.83 10.40
C ILE A 100 -9.46 11.92 9.21
N PRO A 101 -8.24 11.97 8.66
CA PRO A 101 -7.87 11.06 7.57
C PRO A 101 -7.62 9.66 8.12
N VAL A 102 -8.22 8.66 7.49
CA VAL A 102 -8.03 7.24 7.79
C VAL A 102 -7.37 6.60 6.58
N ILE A 103 -6.15 6.14 6.76
CA ILE A 103 -5.33 5.59 5.67
C ILE A 103 -5.15 4.09 5.85
#